data_614a03d62d6588eddc671e1c9c5bf694
#
_entry.id   614a03d62d6588eddc671e1c9c5bf694
#
_cell.length_a   1.000
_cell.length_b   1.000
_cell.length_c   1.000
_cell.angle_alpha   90.00
_cell.angle_beta   90.00
_cell.angle_gamma   90.00
#
_symmetry.space_group_name_H-M   'P 1'
#
loop_
_entity.id
_entity.type
_entity.pdbx_description
1 polymer ?
#
loop_
_entity_poly.entity_id
_entity_poly.type
_entity_poly.pdbx_seq_one_letter_code
_entity_poly.pdbx_strand_id
1 'polypeptide(L)'
;SVLVVVKRLIYVFHMPLFIFVSGYFSKSIYKNGKYNFEKILYFLKAYIIFVVAIQIVYALFHYRKFSDINFFKQSGAPWYMFAMMTWYLLIPVVKKMKPALVFAISIPLALIVGYFDSVGDVLCLSRILVFGPFFFLGFFMDKDSLAKTLNKKFCLPVIALAVMLGAFFLRFGTKIKDEMEMVYQNIPYSDLDHYWAGPLVRLFFMASALIMSWALMFFIPKGKTQISIIGQRTMPIYMLHRLIRDVLKFCGLYDYLDDVSAFTLPLLICLTICFTYICAQDAPNKFINEMLRLKLTPKLLRLRK
;
A
#
# COMPACT_ATOMS: atom_id res chain seq x y z
N SER A 1 -10.33 -17.83 11.75
CA SER A 1 -11.71 -17.38 11.45
C SER A 1 -11.81 -16.95 10.00
N VAL A 2 -13.00 -17.02 9.42
CA VAL A 2 -13.28 -16.60 8.03
C VAL A 2 -12.91 -15.14 7.82
N LEU A 3 -13.09 -14.28 8.82
CA LEU A 3 -12.72 -12.86 8.76
C LEU A 3 -11.22 -12.65 8.50
N VAL A 4 -10.35 -13.48 9.07
CA VAL A 4 -8.91 -13.41 8.82
C VAL A 4 -8.58 -13.73 7.36
N VAL A 5 -9.25 -14.73 6.78
CA VAL A 5 -9.06 -15.09 5.37
C VAL A 5 -9.58 -13.98 4.45
N VAL A 6 -10.75 -13.41 4.74
CA VAL A 6 -11.31 -12.27 3.97
C VAL A 6 -10.37 -11.07 4.05
N LYS A 7 -9.87 -10.74 5.24
CA LYS A 7 -8.87 -9.67 5.40
C LYS A 7 -7.64 -9.94 4.53
N ARG A 8 -7.06 -11.14 4.61
CA ARG A 8 -5.87 -11.51 3.82
C ARG A 8 -6.16 -11.46 2.33
N LEU A 9 -7.35 -11.91 1.89
CA LEU A 9 -7.78 -11.82 0.49
C LEU A 9 -7.77 -10.37 -0.02
N ILE A 10 -8.29 -9.43 0.76
CA ILE A 10 -8.24 -7.99 0.43
C ILE A 10 -6.77 -7.53 0.33
N TYR A 11 -5.90 -7.98 1.23
CA TYR A 11 -4.49 -7.64 1.22
C TYR A 11 -3.74 -8.17 -0.01
N VAL A 12 -4.18 -9.24 -0.66
CA VAL A 12 -3.57 -9.75 -1.90
C VAL A 12 -3.49 -8.64 -2.96
N PHE A 13 -4.56 -7.87 -3.16
CA PHE A 13 -4.67 -6.95 -4.30
C PHE A 13 -4.73 -5.46 -3.94
N HIS A 14 -5.22 -5.07 -2.74
CA HIS A 14 -5.47 -3.66 -2.48
C HIS A 14 -4.19 -2.81 -2.49
N MET A 15 -3.10 -3.29 -1.86
CA MET A 15 -1.83 -2.54 -1.88
C MET A 15 -1.15 -2.58 -3.25
N PRO A 16 -1.03 -3.71 -3.95
CA PRO A 16 -0.54 -3.76 -5.34
C PRO A 16 -1.30 -2.81 -6.27
N LEU A 17 -2.63 -2.78 -6.21
CA LEU A 17 -3.46 -1.87 -7.01
C LEU A 17 -3.16 -0.41 -6.66
N PHE A 18 -3.13 -0.08 -5.37
CA PHE A 18 -2.86 1.28 -4.92
C PHE A 18 -1.47 1.76 -5.35
N ILE A 19 -0.47 0.91 -5.28
CA ILE A 19 0.90 1.21 -5.70
C ILE A 19 1.00 1.34 -7.22
N PHE A 20 0.33 0.49 -7.98
CA PHE A 20 0.23 0.61 -9.43
C PHE A 20 -0.35 1.98 -9.84
N VAL A 21 -1.47 2.38 -9.23
CA VAL A 21 -2.11 3.69 -9.47
C VAL A 21 -1.17 4.82 -9.08
N SER A 22 -0.43 4.68 -7.98
CA SER A 22 0.56 5.68 -7.54
C SER A 22 1.70 5.82 -8.54
N GLY A 23 2.20 4.71 -9.10
CA GLY A 23 3.17 4.70 -10.19
C GLY A 23 2.63 5.39 -11.44
N TYR A 24 1.38 5.11 -11.82
CA TYR A 24 0.73 5.73 -12.97
C TYR A 24 0.68 7.26 -12.88
N PHE A 25 0.40 7.81 -11.70
CA PHE A 25 0.36 9.26 -11.46
C PHE A 25 1.72 9.90 -11.12
N SER A 26 2.78 9.11 -11.00
CA SER A 26 4.11 9.60 -10.62
C SER A 26 4.92 10.25 -11.74
N LYS A 27 4.45 10.20 -12.99
CA LYS A 27 5.17 10.68 -14.19
C LYS A 27 5.58 12.15 -14.11
N SER A 28 4.86 12.97 -13.36
CA SER A 28 5.11 14.39 -13.17
C SER A 28 6.25 14.71 -12.20
N ILE A 29 6.84 13.70 -11.53
CA ILE A 29 7.92 13.91 -10.56
C ILE A 29 9.22 14.37 -11.25
N TYR A 30 9.45 13.89 -12.46
CA TYR A 30 10.60 14.26 -13.29
C TYR A 30 10.11 14.61 -14.71
N LYS A 31 10.04 15.92 -15.00
CA LYS A 31 9.55 16.43 -16.29
C LYS A 31 10.51 17.52 -16.81
N ASN A 32 10.81 17.48 -18.10
CA ASN A 32 11.68 18.46 -18.78
C ASN A 32 13.05 18.65 -18.11
N GLY A 33 13.69 17.57 -17.68
CA GLY A 33 14.97 17.62 -16.98
C GLY A 33 14.91 18.13 -15.53
N LYS A 34 13.76 18.59 -15.08
CA LYS A 34 13.58 19.15 -13.74
C LYS A 34 12.95 18.11 -12.80
N TYR A 35 13.48 18.03 -11.60
CA TYR A 35 13.07 17.13 -10.57
C TYR A 35 12.22 17.86 -9.51
N ASN A 36 11.06 17.30 -9.18
CA ASN A 36 10.17 17.92 -8.20
C ASN A 36 10.49 17.41 -6.78
N PHE A 37 11.51 18.01 -6.16
CA PHE A 37 11.90 17.67 -4.78
C PHE A 37 10.81 17.93 -3.74
N GLU A 38 9.90 18.85 -3.98
CA GLU A 38 8.81 19.14 -3.03
C GLU A 38 7.92 17.92 -2.81
N LYS A 39 7.68 17.12 -3.85
CA LYS A 39 6.92 15.87 -3.72
C LYS A 39 7.64 14.80 -2.88
N ILE A 40 8.96 14.74 -2.98
CA ILE A 40 9.75 13.81 -2.14
C ILE A 40 9.70 14.25 -0.70
N LEU A 41 9.94 15.54 -0.44
CA LEU A 41 9.85 16.12 0.89
C LEU A 41 8.44 15.98 1.48
N TYR A 42 7.41 16.05 0.65
CA TYR A 42 6.03 15.81 1.07
C TYR A 42 5.87 14.40 1.66
N PHE A 43 6.37 13.36 0.97
CA PHE A 43 6.28 11.98 1.47
C PHE A 43 7.20 11.73 2.67
N LEU A 44 8.37 12.35 2.71
CA LEU A 44 9.25 12.27 3.89
C LEU A 44 8.57 12.88 5.13
N LYS A 45 7.97 14.07 4.98
CA LYS A 45 7.21 14.69 6.07
C LYS A 45 6.02 13.83 6.49
N ALA A 46 5.26 13.32 5.52
CA ALA A 46 4.14 12.43 5.80
C ALA A 46 4.60 11.20 6.58
N TYR A 47 5.74 10.62 6.22
CA TYR A 47 6.33 9.50 6.94
C TYR A 47 6.64 9.86 8.41
N ILE A 48 7.41 10.92 8.62
CA ILE A 48 7.81 11.35 9.97
C ILE A 48 6.59 11.66 10.83
N ILE A 49 5.67 12.47 10.32
CA ILE A 49 4.46 12.87 11.04
C ILE A 49 3.60 11.65 11.39
N PHE A 50 3.48 10.70 10.46
CA PHE A 50 2.66 9.51 10.67
C PHE A 50 3.28 8.56 11.70
N VAL A 51 4.60 8.35 11.67
CA VAL A 51 5.31 7.58 12.69
C VAL A 51 5.13 8.20 14.07
N VAL A 52 5.31 9.53 14.18
CA VAL A 52 5.13 10.25 15.44
C VAL A 52 3.69 10.16 15.93
N ALA A 53 2.70 10.35 15.04
CA ALA A 53 1.28 10.27 15.41
C ALA A 53 0.89 8.87 15.94
N ILE A 54 1.37 7.80 15.30
CA ILE A 54 1.15 6.44 15.79
C ILE A 54 1.81 6.24 17.17
N GLN A 55 3.03 6.74 17.34
CA GLN A 55 3.74 6.60 18.63
C GLN A 55 3.04 7.39 19.74
N ILE A 56 2.48 8.56 19.45
CA ILE A 56 1.66 9.33 20.41
C ILE A 56 0.44 8.50 20.83
N VAL A 57 -0.30 7.92 19.87
CA VAL A 57 -1.44 7.05 20.19
C VAL A 57 -1.01 5.89 21.08
N TYR A 58 0.10 5.23 20.76
CA TYR A 58 0.60 4.10 21.55
C TYR A 58 1.05 4.51 22.95
N ALA A 59 1.61 5.69 23.12
CA ALA A 59 2.02 6.23 24.40
C ALA A 59 0.81 6.63 25.28
N LEU A 60 -0.22 7.24 24.67
CA LEU A 60 -1.45 7.64 25.36
C LEU A 60 -2.21 6.42 25.95
N PHE A 61 -2.18 5.30 25.27
CA PHE A 61 -2.79 4.05 25.76
C PHE A 61 -1.80 3.14 26.50
N HIS A 62 -0.64 3.64 26.91
CA HIS A 62 0.41 2.92 27.66
C HIS A 62 0.89 1.62 26.99
N TYR A 63 0.69 1.48 25.67
CA TYR A 63 1.12 0.29 24.91
C TYR A 63 2.63 0.28 24.63
N ARG A 64 3.23 1.46 24.41
CA ARG A 64 4.67 1.68 24.24
C ARG A 64 5.08 3.01 24.85
N LYS A 65 6.33 3.12 25.29
CA LYS A 65 6.88 4.42 25.71
C LYS A 65 7.16 5.28 24.49
N PHE A 66 7.03 6.60 24.63
CA PHE A 66 7.33 7.52 23.53
C PHE A 66 8.81 7.46 23.12
N SER A 67 9.71 7.12 24.05
CA SER A 67 11.15 6.90 23.79
C SER A 67 11.44 5.73 22.82
N ASP A 68 10.50 4.80 22.65
CA ASP A 68 10.67 3.61 21.83
C ASP A 68 10.40 3.88 20.34
N ILE A 69 10.28 5.16 19.96
CA ILE A 69 10.07 5.55 18.57
C ILE A 69 11.24 5.12 17.70
N ASN A 70 10.95 4.40 16.64
CA ASN A 70 11.95 3.94 15.69
C ASN A 70 11.55 4.29 14.27
N PHE A 71 12.32 5.16 13.62
CA PHE A 71 12.08 5.58 12.24
C PHE A 71 12.66 4.60 11.20
N PHE A 72 13.52 3.68 11.61
CA PHE A 72 14.18 2.77 10.67
C PHE A 72 13.55 1.38 10.62
N LYS A 73 12.74 1.04 11.62
CA LYS A 73 12.10 -0.27 11.70
C LYS A 73 10.59 -0.11 11.86
N GLN A 74 9.87 -0.14 10.73
CA GLN A 74 8.43 0.09 10.67
C GLN A 74 7.71 -1.08 10.01
N SER A 75 6.96 -1.82 10.79
CA SER A 75 6.08 -2.90 10.31
C SER A 75 4.69 -2.41 9.88
N GLY A 76 4.31 -1.21 10.30
CA GLY A 76 2.95 -0.65 10.12
C GLY A 76 2.77 0.23 8.89
N ALA A 77 1.59 0.85 8.76
CA ALA A 77 1.18 1.65 7.60
C ALA A 77 2.15 2.74 7.11
N PRO A 78 3.03 3.38 7.94
CA PRO A 78 3.95 4.39 7.44
C PRO A 78 4.87 3.94 6.31
N TRP A 79 5.11 2.62 6.17
CA TRP A 79 6.01 2.06 5.14
C TRP A 79 5.72 2.58 3.73
N TYR A 80 4.44 2.78 3.38
CA TYR A 80 4.06 3.25 2.04
C TYR A 80 4.60 4.66 1.74
N MET A 81 4.61 5.56 2.73
CA MET A 81 5.17 6.91 2.54
C MET A 81 6.67 6.87 2.27
N PHE A 82 7.38 6.02 2.99
CA PHE A 82 8.82 5.81 2.80
C PHE A 82 9.10 5.15 1.44
N ALA A 83 8.31 4.16 1.05
CA ALA A 83 8.41 3.50 -0.25
C ALA A 83 8.17 4.47 -1.41
N MET A 84 7.14 5.33 -1.32
CA MET A 84 6.87 6.36 -2.33
C MET A 84 8.04 7.33 -2.48
N MET A 85 8.63 7.77 -1.38
CA MET A 85 9.84 8.61 -1.40
C MET A 85 10.97 7.90 -2.16
N THR A 86 11.23 6.63 -1.81
CA THR A 86 12.30 5.82 -2.42
C THR A 86 12.07 5.62 -3.92
N TRP A 87 10.86 5.22 -4.32
CA TRP A 87 10.55 5.06 -5.75
C TRP A 87 10.64 6.39 -6.51
N TYR A 88 10.23 7.49 -5.90
CA TYR A 88 10.36 8.80 -6.52
C TYR A 88 11.82 9.18 -6.76
N LEU A 89 12.73 8.85 -5.82
CA LEU A 89 14.19 9.04 -6.01
C LEU A 89 14.73 8.20 -7.17
N LEU A 90 14.16 7.03 -7.44
CA LEU A 90 14.59 6.15 -8.53
C LEU A 90 14.08 6.58 -9.91
N ILE A 91 12.99 7.37 -10.01
CA ILE A 91 12.36 7.75 -11.30
C ILE A 91 13.36 8.34 -12.32
N PRO A 92 14.28 9.26 -12.00
CA PRO A 92 15.21 9.80 -12.98
C PRO A 92 16.10 8.76 -13.65
N VAL A 93 16.48 7.72 -12.91
CA VAL A 93 17.27 6.59 -13.38
C VAL A 93 16.39 5.66 -14.23
N VAL A 94 15.28 5.22 -13.66
CA VAL A 94 14.33 4.29 -14.30
C VAL A 94 13.79 4.85 -15.62
N LYS A 95 13.52 6.15 -15.69
CA LYS A 95 13.03 6.81 -16.91
C LYS A 95 14.02 6.71 -18.09
N LYS A 96 15.31 6.59 -17.82
CA LYS A 96 16.36 6.44 -18.86
C LYS A 96 16.54 4.98 -19.29
N MET A 97 15.98 4.03 -18.55
CA MET A 97 16.09 2.60 -18.82
C MET A 97 14.94 2.11 -19.69
N LYS A 98 15.19 1.04 -20.46
CA LYS A 98 14.11 0.32 -21.16
C LYS A 98 13.22 -0.38 -20.14
N PRO A 99 11.88 -0.36 -20.29
CA PRO A 99 10.97 -1.03 -19.34
C PRO A 99 11.34 -2.49 -19.08
N ALA A 100 11.70 -3.25 -20.13
CA ALA A 100 12.11 -4.65 -20.00
C ALA A 100 13.30 -4.83 -19.02
N LEU A 101 14.28 -3.93 -19.04
CA LEU A 101 15.44 -3.98 -18.15
C LEU A 101 15.02 -3.68 -16.70
N VAL A 102 14.12 -2.71 -16.51
CA VAL A 102 13.60 -2.40 -15.16
C VAL A 102 12.88 -3.58 -14.56
N PHE A 103 12.06 -4.30 -15.33
CA PHE A 103 11.40 -5.51 -14.85
C PHE A 103 12.36 -6.69 -14.68
N ALA A 104 13.35 -6.85 -15.58
CA ALA A 104 14.40 -7.87 -15.45
C ALA A 104 15.24 -7.72 -14.19
N ILE A 105 15.33 -6.52 -13.63
CA ILE A 105 16.02 -6.23 -12.35
C ILE A 105 15.03 -6.32 -11.18
N SER A 106 13.89 -5.65 -11.27
CA SER A 106 12.99 -5.47 -10.12
C SER A 106 12.27 -6.76 -9.72
N ILE A 107 11.92 -7.65 -10.68
CA ILE A 107 11.25 -8.91 -10.36
C ILE A 107 12.20 -9.89 -9.64
N PRO A 108 13.42 -10.18 -10.11
CA PRO A 108 14.36 -11.01 -9.36
C PRO A 108 14.68 -10.43 -7.97
N LEU A 109 14.87 -9.12 -7.84
CA LEU A 109 15.09 -8.49 -6.53
C LEU A 109 13.91 -8.71 -5.58
N ALA A 110 12.67 -8.61 -6.10
CA ALA A 110 11.46 -8.88 -5.32
C ALA A 110 11.38 -10.35 -4.86
N LEU A 111 11.88 -11.29 -5.66
CA LEU A 111 11.89 -12.72 -5.32
C LEU A 111 13.03 -13.08 -4.36
N ILE A 112 14.22 -12.52 -4.57
CA ILE A 112 15.41 -12.86 -3.78
C ILE A 112 15.35 -12.26 -2.38
N VAL A 113 14.74 -11.09 -2.19
CA VAL A 113 14.72 -10.38 -0.89
C VAL A 113 14.13 -11.21 0.26
N GLY A 114 13.27 -12.18 -0.03
CA GLY A 114 12.69 -13.06 0.98
C GLY A 114 13.67 -14.05 1.64
N TYR A 115 14.85 -14.24 1.07
CA TYR A 115 15.91 -15.05 1.70
C TYR A 115 16.69 -14.30 2.78
N PHE A 116 16.48 -13.00 2.94
CA PHE A 116 17.21 -12.16 3.88
C PHE A 116 16.32 -11.79 5.07
N ASP A 117 16.40 -12.54 6.16
CA ASP A 117 15.58 -12.37 7.36
C ASP A 117 15.74 -10.98 7.98
N SER A 118 16.96 -10.42 7.93
CA SER A 118 17.27 -9.10 8.49
C SER A 118 16.65 -7.93 7.74
N VAL A 119 16.17 -8.13 6.50
CA VAL A 119 15.70 -7.05 5.61
C VAL A 119 14.21 -6.72 5.80
N GLY A 120 13.43 -7.62 6.44
CA GLY A 120 11.98 -7.55 6.52
C GLY A 120 11.39 -6.16 6.81
N ASP A 121 11.62 -5.65 8.01
CA ASP A 121 11.07 -4.35 8.46
C ASP A 121 12.08 -3.20 8.42
N VAL A 122 13.39 -3.49 8.19
CA VAL A 122 14.43 -2.45 8.15
C VAL A 122 14.23 -1.57 6.92
N LEU A 123 13.99 -0.28 7.16
CA LEU A 123 13.68 0.71 6.11
C LEU A 123 12.57 0.26 5.14
N CYS A 124 11.73 -0.69 5.57
CA CYS A 124 10.69 -1.29 4.74
C CYS A 124 11.21 -1.89 3.41
N LEU A 125 12.49 -2.29 3.35
CA LEU A 125 13.17 -2.69 2.12
C LEU A 125 12.50 -3.86 1.43
N SER A 126 12.05 -4.88 2.18
CA SER A 126 11.33 -6.01 1.59
C SER A 126 10.12 -5.53 0.80
N ARG A 127 9.27 -4.69 1.41
CA ARG A 127 8.07 -4.13 0.75
C ARG A 127 8.43 -3.24 -0.43
N ILE A 128 9.46 -2.40 -0.31
CA ILE A 128 9.92 -1.53 -1.40
C ILE A 128 10.32 -2.37 -2.62
N LEU A 129 11.06 -3.44 -2.42
CA LEU A 129 11.52 -4.31 -3.51
C LEU A 129 10.38 -5.14 -4.09
N VAL A 130 9.54 -5.75 -3.23
CA VAL A 130 8.45 -6.62 -3.71
C VAL A 130 7.34 -5.84 -4.41
N PHE A 131 7.03 -4.64 -3.95
CA PHE A 131 6.03 -3.80 -4.60
C PHE A 131 6.58 -2.92 -5.72
N GLY A 132 7.91 -2.81 -5.87
CA GLY A 132 8.56 -2.06 -6.92
C GLY A 132 8.07 -2.39 -8.34
N PRO A 133 7.96 -3.66 -8.74
CA PRO A 133 7.42 -4.03 -10.05
C PRO A 133 6.03 -3.45 -10.34
N PHE A 134 5.13 -3.40 -9.34
CA PHE A 134 3.79 -2.81 -9.50
C PHE A 134 3.85 -1.30 -9.70
N PHE A 135 4.73 -0.62 -8.96
CA PHE A 135 4.95 0.80 -9.12
C PHE A 135 5.50 1.13 -10.52
N PHE A 136 6.52 0.40 -10.97
CA PHE A 136 7.12 0.61 -12.28
C PHE A 136 6.17 0.22 -13.41
N LEU A 137 5.32 -0.79 -13.24
CA LEU A 137 4.26 -1.11 -14.18
C LEU A 137 3.31 0.08 -14.38
N GLY A 138 2.87 0.70 -13.28
CA GLY A 138 2.07 1.92 -13.33
C GLY A 138 2.82 3.09 -13.98
N PHE A 139 4.09 3.28 -13.65
CA PHE A 139 4.92 4.36 -14.19
C PHE A 139 5.09 4.28 -15.71
N PHE A 140 5.32 3.10 -16.27
CA PHE A 140 5.46 2.91 -17.71
C PHE A 140 4.13 2.82 -18.46
N MET A 141 3.02 2.50 -17.78
CA MET A 141 1.70 2.39 -18.39
C MET A 141 1.20 3.77 -18.84
N ASP A 142 0.92 3.94 -20.12
CA ASP A 142 0.24 5.13 -20.66
C ASP A 142 -1.28 4.93 -20.72
N LYS A 143 -2.01 6.00 -21.06
CA LYS A 143 -3.46 6.00 -21.13
C LYS A 143 -3.99 5.05 -22.20
N ASP A 144 -3.33 4.98 -23.35
CA ASP A 144 -3.79 4.16 -24.46
C ASP A 144 -3.51 2.68 -24.20
N SER A 145 -2.36 2.35 -23.65
CA SER A 145 -2.01 1.00 -23.21
C SER A 145 -2.99 0.52 -22.11
N LEU A 146 -3.30 1.36 -21.13
CA LEU A 146 -4.28 1.06 -20.09
C LEU A 146 -5.67 0.82 -20.70
N ALA A 147 -6.10 1.67 -21.63
CA ALA A 147 -7.39 1.51 -22.31
C ALA A 147 -7.47 0.22 -23.14
N LYS A 148 -6.36 -0.18 -23.80
CA LYS A 148 -6.25 -1.44 -24.53
C LYS A 148 -6.37 -2.65 -23.62
N THR A 149 -5.69 -2.65 -22.46
CA THR A 149 -5.75 -3.76 -21.50
C THR A 149 -7.10 -3.86 -20.80
N LEU A 150 -7.82 -2.74 -20.63
CA LEU A 150 -9.19 -2.69 -20.10
C LEU A 150 -10.27 -2.84 -21.18
N ASN A 151 -9.93 -3.48 -22.31
CA ASN A 151 -10.90 -3.77 -23.35
C ASN A 151 -11.90 -4.82 -22.86
N LYS A 152 -13.18 -4.65 -23.25
CA LYS A 152 -14.30 -5.56 -22.91
C LYS A 152 -14.03 -7.03 -23.25
N LYS A 153 -13.20 -7.30 -24.28
CA LYS A 153 -12.82 -8.67 -24.67
C LYS A 153 -12.10 -9.41 -23.52
N PHE A 154 -11.32 -8.72 -22.69
CA PHE A 154 -10.58 -9.31 -21.58
C PHE A 154 -11.36 -9.27 -20.25
N CYS A 155 -12.48 -8.57 -20.20
CA CYS A 155 -13.26 -8.37 -18.98
C CYS A 155 -13.72 -9.71 -18.38
N LEU A 156 -14.43 -10.53 -19.14
CA LEU A 156 -14.98 -11.78 -18.64
C LEU A 156 -13.89 -12.78 -18.20
N PRO A 157 -12.85 -13.10 -19.01
CA PRO A 157 -11.81 -14.05 -18.59
C PRO A 157 -11.01 -13.57 -17.39
N VAL A 158 -10.71 -12.25 -17.28
CA VAL A 158 -9.97 -11.72 -16.14
C VAL A 158 -10.82 -11.76 -14.86
N ILE A 159 -12.11 -11.41 -14.94
CA ILE A 159 -13.02 -11.50 -13.79
C ILE A 159 -13.22 -12.96 -13.38
N ALA A 160 -13.43 -13.88 -14.33
CA ALA A 160 -13.58 -15.30 -14.01
C ALA A 160 -12.34 -15.85 -13.29
N LEU A 161 -11.14 -15.51 -13.77
CA LEU A 161 -9.89 -15.91 -13.11
C LEU A 161 -9.74 -15.27 -11.72
N ALA A 162 -10.10 -14.01 -11.56
CA ALA A 162 -10.09 -13.35 -10.25
C ALA A 162 -11.06 -13.98 -9.26
N VAL A 163 -12.26 -14.38 -9.72
CA VAL A 163 -13.25 -15.11 -8.90
C VAL A 163 -12.71 -16.49 -8.52
N MET A 164 -12.10 -17.22 -9.45
CA MET A 164 -11.47 -18.52 -9.14
C MET A 164 -10.35 -18.38 -8.10
N LEU A 165 -9.49 -17.39 -8.24
CA LEU A 165 -8.44 -17.09 -7.24
C LEU A 165 -9.05 -16.72 -5.89
N GLY A 166 -10.08 -15.88 -5.87
CA GLY A 166 -10.82 -15.52 -4.65
C GLY A 166 -11.41 -16.75 -3.96
N ALA A 167 -12.09 -17.63 -4.72
CA ALA A 167 -12.63 -18.89 -4.23
C ALA A 167 -11.52 -19.83 -3.69
N PHE A 168 -10.39 -19.92 -4.39
CA PHE A 168 -9.22 -20.66 -3.94
C PHE A 168 -8.71 -20.15 -2.57
N PHE A 169 -8.49 -18.84 -2.43
CA PHE A 169 -8.04 -18.26 -1.17
C PHE A 169 -9.06 -18.42 -0.04
N LEU A 170 -10.35 -18.31 -0.32
CA LEU A 170 -11.40 -18.54 0.67
C LEU A 170 -11.47 -20.01 1.11
N ARG A 171 -11.29 -20.95 0.18
CA ARG A 171 -11.40 -22.39 0.45
C ARG A 171 -10.15 -22.97 1.13
N PHE A 172 -8.98 -22.51 0.75
CA PHE A 172 -7.70 -23.07 1.18
C PHE A 172 -6.89 -22.14 2.10
N GLY A 173 -7.22 -20.87 2.22
CA GLY A 173 -6.44 -19.88 2.95
C GLY A 173 -6.26 -20.15 4.45
N THR A 174 -7.10 -21.00 5.06
CA THR A 174 -6.88 -21.48 6.44
C THR A 174 -5.85 -22.60 6.50
N LYS A 175 -5.72 -23.39 5.43
CA LYS A 175 -4.75 -24.51 5.34
C LYS A 175 -3.35 -23.99 5.00
N ILE A 176 -3.27 -22.94 4.16
CA ILE A 176 -2.04 -22.27 3.74
C ILE A 176 -1.82 -20.99 4.57
N LYS A 177 -1.92 -21.11 5.90
CA LYS A 177 -1.94 -19.94 6.79
C LYS A 177 -0.63 -19.14 6.71
N ASP A 178 0.49 -19.82 6.66
CA ASP A 178 1.83 -19.20 6.70
C ASP A 178 2.16 -18.58 5.33
N GLU A 179 1.84 -19.25 4.24
CA GLU A 179 1.92 -18.68 2.89
C GLU A 179 1.00 -17.47 2.72
N MET A 180 -0.19 -17.50 3.31
CA MET A 180 -1.10 -16.34 3.29
C MET A 180 -0.56 -15.12 4.05
N GLU A 181 0.42 -15.28 4.93
CA GLU A 181 1.08 -14.14 5.56
C GLU A 181 2.03 -13.40 4.61
N MET A 182 2.45 -14.06 3.53
CA MET A 182 3.23 -13.45 2.46
C MET A 182 2.53 -12.24 1.80
N VAL A 183 1.22 -12.07 1.95
CA VAL A 183 0.48 -10.89 1.46
C VAL A 183 0.98 -9.58 2.08
N TYR A 184 1.59 -9.63 3.26
CA TYR A 184 2.17 -8.45 3.93
C TYR A 184 3.53 -8.03 3.36
N GLN A 185 4.20 -8.92 2.60
CA GLN A 185 5.45 -8.72 1.87
C GLN A 185 6.66 -8.29 2.73
N ASN A 186 6.63 -8.58 4.02
CA ASN A 186 7.74 -8.35 4.95
C ASN A 186 8.21 -9.62 5.64
N ILE A 187 7.58 -10.75 5.34
CA ILE A 187 7.89 -12.05 5.94
C ILE A 187 8.99 -12.71 5.12
N PRO A 188 10.05 -13.20 5.76
CA PRO A 188 11.11 -13.95 5.11
C PRO A 188 10.64 -15.36 4.76
N TYR A 189 11.37 -16.03 3.88
CA TYR A 189 11.04 -17.39 3.47
C TYR A 189 11.37 -18.44 4.56
N SER A 190 12.25 -18.09 5.51
CA SER A 190 12.53 -18.92 6.69
C SER A 190 11.30 -19.22 7.54
N ASP A 191 10.27 -18.35 7.48
CA ASP A 191 9.01 -18.55 8.19
C ASP A 191 8.04 -19.50 7.45
N LEU A 192 8.42 -19.99 6.26
CA LEU A 192 7.63 -20.96 5.51
C LEU A 192 8.14 -22.39 5.74
N ASP A 193 7.23 -23.36 5.80
CA ASP A 193 7.58 -24.80 5.91
C ASP A 193 8.55 -25.26 4.81
N HIS A 194 8.38 -24.67 3.60
CA HIS A 194 9.19 -24.95 2.43
C HIS A 194 9.87 -23.68 1.91
N TYR A 195 10.92 -23.22 2.61
CA TYR A 195 11.61 -21.95 2.30
C TYR A 195 12.14 -21.87 0.86
N TRP A 196 12.54 -22.99 0.26
CA TRP A 196 13.02 -23.08 -1.14
C TRP A 196 11.91 -22.76 -2.15
N ALA A 197 10.63 -23.01 -1.81
CA ALA A 197 9.48 -22.69 -2.64
C ALA A 197 9.04 -21.21 -2.49
N GLY A 198 9.61 -20.47 -1.55
CA GLY A 198 9.26 -19.09 -1.25
C GLY A 198 9.18 -18.15 -2.46
N PRO A 199 10.14 -18.15 -3.40
CA PRO A 199 10.06 -17.33 -4.62
C PRO A 199 8.85 -17.70 -5.51
N LEU A 200 8.50 -18.98 -5.62
CA LEU A 200 7.34 -19.43 -6.41
C LEU A 200 6.03 -18.99 -5.73
N VAL A 201 5.94 -19.14 -4.42
CA VAL A 201 4.80 -18.67 -3.62
C VAL A 201 4.64 -17.15 -3.80
N ARG A 202 5.72 -16.39 -3.67
CA ARG A 202 5.69 -14.93 -3.87
C ARG A 202 5.28 -14.55 -5.29
N LEU A 203 5.82 -15.23 -6.30
CA LEU A 203 5.44 -15.01 -7.70
C LEU A 203 3.95 -15.28 -7.92
N PHE A 204 3.42 -16.36 -7.33
CA PHE A 204 2.00 -16.69 -7.36
C PHE A 204 1.15 -15.56 -6.74
N PHE A 205 1.53 -15.03 -5.56
CA PHE A 205 0.83 -13.91 -4.96
C PHE A 205 0.93 -12.64 -5.81
N MET A 206 2.09 -12.34 -6.41
CA MET A 206 2.26 -11.19 -7.31
C MET A 206 1.37 -11.31 -8.56
N ALA A 207 1.31 -12.48 -9.17
CA ALA A 207 0.42 -12.75 -10.32
C ALA A 207 -1.05 -12.65 -9.93
N SER A 208 -1.45 -13.25 -8.80
CA SER A 208 -2.81 -13.15 -8.26
C SER A 208 -3.20 -11.69 -7.98
N ALA A 209 -2.28 -10.91 -7.42
CA ALA A 209 -2.47 -9.49 -7.16
C ALA A 209 -2.73 -8.69 -8.44
N LEU A 210 -1.98 -8.96 -9.51
CA LEU A 210 -2.20 -8.33 -10.82
C LEU A 210 -3.58 -8.67 -11.38
N ILE A 211 -3.93 -9.94 -11.42
CA ILE A 211 -5.21 -10.41 -11.98
C ILE A 211 -6.39 -9.80 -11.21
N MET A 212 -6.37 -9.86 -9.88
CA MET A 212 -7.45 -9.32 -9.05
C MET A 212 -7.52 -7.78 -9.14
N SER A 213 -6.37 -7.11 -9.21
CA SER A 213 -6.32 -5.65 -9.43
C SER A 213 -6.92 -5.26 -10.78
N TRP A 214 -6.59 -5.98 -11.86
CA TRP A 214 -7.15 -5.75 -13.18
C TRP A 214 -8.65 -6.01 -13.23
N ALA A 215 -9.12 -7.07 -12.58
CA ALA A 215 -10.55 -7.36 -12.47
C ALA A 215 -11.32 -6.19 -11.82
N LEU A 216 -10.79 -5.62 -10.74
CA LEU A 216 -11.39 -4.46 -10.08
C LEU A 216 -11.39 -3.21 -10.97
N MET A 217 -10.36 -3.01 -11.77
CA MET A 217 -10.27 -1.84 -12.65
C MET A 217 -11.37 -1.81 -13.71
N PHE A 218 -11.95 -2.95 -14.11
CA PHE A 218 -13.11 -2.98 -15.02
C PHE A 218 -14.37 -2.35 -14.40
N PHE A 219 -14.49 -2.36 -13.07
CA PHE A 219 -15.63 -1.80 -12.35
C PHE A 219 -15.48 -0.30 -12.02
N ILE A 220 -14.29 0.29 -12.24
CA ILE A 220 -14.08 1.71 -11.94
C ILE A 220 -14.84 2.57 -12.95
N PRO A 221 -15.71 3.49 -12.50
CA PRO A 221 -16.44 4.40 -13.36
C PRO A 221 -15.49 5.27 -14.20
N LYS A 222 -15.76 5.41 -15.50
CA LYS A 222 -14.95 6.24 -16.41
C LYS A 222 -15.23 7.75 -16.29
N GLY A 223 -16.32 8.12 -15.63
CA GLY A 223 -16.75 9.52 -15.44
C GLY A 223 -16.39 10.07 -14.06
N LYS A 224 -16.53 11.38 -13.90
CA LYS A 224 -16.43 12.02 -12.57
C LYS A 224 -17.67 11.63 -11.74
N THR A 225 -17.42 10.99 -10.61
CA THR A 225 -18.42 10.56 -9.64
C THR A 225 -18.05 11.06 -8.25
N GLN A 226 -18.94 10.96 -7.27
CA GLN A 226 -18.59 11.27 -5.87
C GLN A 226 -17.43 10.39 -5.35
N ILE A 227 -17.34 9.14 -5.83
CA ILE A 227 -16.23 8.24 -5.53
C ILE A 227 -14.90 8.82 -6.05
N SER A 228 -14.91 9.56 -7.17
CA SER A 228 -13.70 10.21 -7.69
C SER A 228 -13.16 11.28 -6.73
N ILE A 229 -14.02 11.97 -5.98
CA ILE A 229 -13.62 12.95 -4.96
C ILE A 229 -12.93 12.23 -3.80
N ILE A 230 -13.48 11.12 -3.34
CA ILE A 230 -12.87 10.27 -2.31
C ILE A 230 -11.48 9.79 -2.79
N GLY A 231 -11.39 9.35 -4.05
CA GLY A 231 -10.14 8.91 -4.67
C GLY A 231 -9.05 10.01 -4.75
N GLN A 232 -9.43 11.28 -4.84
CA GLN A 232 -8.48 12.41 -4.79
C GLN A 232 -8.00 12.72 -3.37
N ARG A 233 -8.70 12.25 -2.34
CA ARG A 233 -8.45 12.50 -0.92
C ARG A 233 -7.91 11.28 -0.18
N THR A 234 -7.12 10.46 -0.89
CA THR A 234 -6.60 9.20 -0.33
C THR A 234 -5.59 9.40 0.79
N MET A 235 -4.84 10.51 0.81
CA MET A 235 -3.81 10.76 1.83
C MET A 235 -4.40 10.88 3.25
N PRO A 236 -5.39 11.75 3.51
CA PRO A 236 -6.02 11.81 4.83
C PRO A 236 -6.71 10.50 5.21
N ILE A 237 -7.36 9.82 4.26
CA ILE A 237 -7.96 8.50 4.53
C ILE A 237 -6.87 7.53 4.99
N TYR A 238 -5.74 7.47 4.25
CA TYR A 238 -4.65 6.55 4.55
C TYR A 238 -4.01 6.80 5.93
N MET A 239 -3.83 8.06 6.32
CA MET A 239 -3.25 8.37 7.62
C MET A 239 -4.26 8.15 8.76
N LEU A 240 -5.47 8.65 8.63
CA LEU A 240 -6.45 8.65 9.70
C LEU A 240 -7.06 7.28 9.97
N HIS A 241 -7.33 6.45 8.94
CA HIS A 241 -7.93 5.13 9.16
C HIS A 241 -7.09 4.25 10.09
N ARG A 242 -5.77 4.34 9.97
CA ARG A 242 -4.86 3.58 10.83
C ARG A 242 -4.89 4.07 12.27
N LEU A 243 -4.86 5.39 12.48
CA LEU A 243 -4.92 5.98 13.81
C LEU A 243 -6.25 5.66 14.48
N ILE A 244 -7.36 5.83 13.77
CA ILE A 244 -8.71 5.50 14.25
C ILE A 244 -8.79 4.01 14.63
N ARG A 245 -8.31 3.13 13.76
CA ARG A 245 -8.28 1.69 14.02
C ARG A 245 -7.51 1.35 15.29
N ASP A 246 -6.34 1.95 15.48
CA ASP A 246 -5.50 1.66 16.66
C ASP A 246 -6.14 2.21 17.94
N VAL A 247 -6.76 3.40 17.90
CA VAL A 247 -7.55 3.94 19.02
C VAL A 247 -8.72 3.01 19.35
N LEU A 248 -9.52 2.58 18.38
CA LEU A 248 -10.65 1.67 18.60
C LEU A 248 -10.20 0.33 19.18
N LYS A 249 -9.03 -0.17 18.76
CA LYS A 249 -8.42 -1.38 19.31
C LYS A 249 -8.08 -1.19 20.78
N PHE A 250 -7.41 -0.09 21.13
CA PHE A 250 -7.02 0.18 22.52
C PHE A 250 -8.19 0.52 23.43
N CYS A 251 -9.31 1.00 22.88
CA CYS A 251 -10.57 1.17 23.62
C CYS A 251 -11.33 -0.15 23.82
N GLY A 252 -10.79 -1.31 23.41
CA GLY A 252 -11.41 -2.61 23.58
C GLY A 252 -12.58 -2.90 22.62
N LEU A 253 -12.82 -2.06 21.59
CA LEU A 253 -13.95 -2.27 20.67
C LEU A 253 -13.89 -3.63 19.98
N TYR A 254 -12.69 -4.11 19.66
CA TYR A 254 -12.52 -5.40 18.99
C TYR A 254 -12.87 -6.60 19.89
N ASP A 255 -12.68 -6.47 21.20
CA ASP A 255 -12.99 -7.52 22.16
C ASP A 255 -14.51 -7.75 22.25
N TYR A 256 -15.32 -6.66 22.10
CA TYR A 256 -16.78 -6.76 21.99
C TYR A 256 -17.26 -7.33 20.63
N LEU A 257 -16.40 -7.27 19.60
CA LEU A 257 -16.73 -7.71 18.25
C LEU A 257 -16.20 -9.12 17.95
N ASP A 258 -15.44 -9.73 18.85
CA ASP A 258 -14.90 -11.10 18.67
C ASP A 258 -15.99 -12.19 18.76
N ASP A 259 -17.13 -11.92 19.40
CA ASP A 259 -18.35 -12.71 19.28
C ASP A 259 -19.00 -12.42 17.92
N VAL A 260 -18.44 -13.04 16.87
CA VAL A 260 -18.88 -12.87 15.48
C VAL A 260 -20.30 -13.38 15.30
N SER A 261 -21.27 -12.51 15.53
CA SER A 261 -22.65 -12.71 15.09
C SER A 261 -22.80 -12.35 13.62
N ALA A 262 -23.86 -12.84 12.99
CA ALA A 262 -24.19 -12.49 11.59
C ALA A 262 -24.30 -10.96 11.36
N PHE A 263 -24.50 -10.17 12.42
CA PHE A 263 -24.60 -8.72 12.39
C PHE A 263 -23.26 -7.99 12.49
N THR A 264 -22.21 -8.63 13.01
CA THR A 264 -20.91 -7.98 13.25
C THR A 264 -20.21 -7.59 11.94
N LEU A 265 -20.23 -8.48 10.96
CA LEU A 265 -19.59 -8.21 9.66
C LEU A 265 -20.25 -7.05 8.90
N PRO A 266 -21.59 -7.00 8.71
CA PRO A 266 -22.26 -5.85 8.13
C PRO A 266 -22.00 -4.54 8.90
N LEU A 267 -22.01 -4.60 10.24
CA LEU A 267 -21.73 -3.43 11.07
C LEU A 267 -20.30 -2.90 10.83
N LEU A 268 -19.28 -3.77 10.81
CA LEU A 268 -17.90 -3.38 10.52
C LEU A 268 -17.74 -2.78 9.12
N ILE A 269 -18.44 -3.32 8.12
CA ILE A 269 -18.44 -2.77 6.76
C ILE A 269 -19.06 -1.37 6.77
N CYS A 270 -20.23 -1.17 7.39
CA CYS A 270 -20.87 0.13 7.50
C CYS A 270 -19.98 1.15 8.24
N LEU A 271 -19.38 0.77 9.36
CA LEU A 271 -18.46 1.62 10.11
C LEU A 271 -17.25 2.01 9.25
N THR A 272 -16.66 1.07 8.52
CA THR A 272 -15.52 1.33 7.63
C THR A 272 -15.89 2.32 6.51
N ILE A 273 -17.07 2.17 5.91
CA ILE A 273 -17.57 3.09 4.89
C ILE A 273 -17.79 4.49 5.49
N CYS A 274 -18.45 4.58 6.65
CA CYS A 274 -18.67 5.84 7.36
C CYS A 274 -17.34 6.55 7.71
N PHE A 275 -16.38 5.84 8.27
CA PHE A 275 -15.07 6.40 8.59
C PHE A 275 -14.32 6.86 7.33
N THR A 276 -14.35 6.07 6.26
CA THR A 276 -13.73 6.46 4.99
C THR A 276 -14.36 7.74 4.45
N TYR A 277 -15.68 7.86 4.52
CA TYR A 277 -16.40 9.04 4.09
C TYR A 277 -16.07 10.26 4.96
N ILE A 278 -16.03 10.11 6.28
CA ILE A 278 -15.65 11.19 7.23
C ILE A 278 -14.22 11.63 6.97
N CYS A 279 -13.27 10.72 6.81
CA CYS A 279 -11.87 11.04 6.53
C CYS A 279 -11.68 11.72 5.16
N ALA A 280 -12.60 11.50 4.23
CA ALA A 280 -12.60 12.13 2.90
C ALA A 280 -13.22 13.53 2.88
N GLN A 281 -13.80 14.03 3.98
CA GLN A 281 -14.40 15.36 4.03
C GLN A 281 -13.37 16.49 3.90
N ASP A 282 -13.84 17.72 3.63
CA ASP A 282 -12.99 18.88 3.40
C ASP A 282 -12.12 19.24 4.62
N ALA A 283 -12.66 19.14 5.82
CA ALA A 283 -11.93 19.49 7.03
C ALA A 283 -10.71 18.56 7.30
N PRO A 284 -10.83 17.22 7.33
CA PRO A 284 -9.67 16.34 7.44
C PRO A 284 -8.67 16.51 6.29
N ASN A 285 -9.17 16.69 5.06
CA ASN A 285 -8.32 16.88 3.89
C ASN A 285 -7.53 18.18 3.98
N LYS A 286 -8.15 19.29 4.38
CA LYS A 286 -7.50 20.58 4.58
C LYS A 286 -6.45 20.48 5.69
N PHE A 287 -6.83 19.92 6.84
CA PHE A 287 -5.95 19.76 8.00
C PHE A 287 -4.67 18.98 7.64
N ILE A 288 -4.81 17.78 7.06
CA ILE A 288 -3.65 16.96 6.69
C ILE A 288 -2.80 17.65 5.62
N ASN A 289 -3.43 18.24 4.60
CA ASN A 289 -2.67 18.92 3.54
C ASN A 289 -1.94 20.17 4.05
N GLU A 290 -2.52 20.95 4.95
CA GLU A 290 -1.84 22.10 5.57
C GLU A 290 -0.66 21.63 6.41
N MET A 291 -0.84 20.62 7.25
CA MET A 291 0.21 20.03 8.06
C MET A 291 1.39 19.53 7.18
N LEU A 292 1.11 18.89 6.05
CA LEU A 292 2.15 18.38 5.15
C LEU A 292 2.79 19.48 4.27
N ARG A 293 2.07 20.57 4.00
CA ARG A 293 2.55 21.74 3.23
C ARG A 293 3.31 22.74 4.06
N LEU A 294 3.31 22.64 5.39
CA LEU A 294 4.12 23.51 6.25
C LEU A 294 5.54 23.59 5.68
N LYS A 295 5.92 24.75 5.16
CA LYS A 295 7.26 25.00 4.68
C LYS A 295 8.19 24.95 5.89
N LEU A 296 8.88 23.84 6.06
CA LEU A 296 10.11 23.83 6.83
C LEU A 296 11.11 24.66 6.00
N THR A 297 11.02 25.98 6.13
CA THR A 297 12.08 26.86 5.65
C THR A 297 13.17 26.84 6.73
N PRO A 298 14.23 26.09 6.61
CA PRO A 298 15.41 26.38 7.37
C PRO A 298 15.94 27.70 6.80
N LYS A 299 16.19 28.69 7.65
CA LYS A 299 17.03 29.86 7.33
C LYS A 299 18.39 29.44 6.73
N LEU A 300 18.76 28.17 6.83
CA LEU A 300 19.98 27.54 6.34
C LEU A 300 20.12 27.41 4.81
N LEU A 301 19.05 27.47 4.03
CA LEU A 301 19.14 27.42 2.55
C LEU A 301 19.27 28.79 1.89
N ARG A 302 19.25 29.89 2.65
CA ARG A 302 19.51 31.24 2.14
C ARG A 302 20.99 31.64 2.05
N LEU A 303 21.90 30.77 2.45
CA LEU A 303 23.35 31.04 2.45
C LEU A 303 24.11 30.52 1.22
N ARG A 304 23.39 30.17 0.11
CA ARG A 304 24.02 29.93 -1.18
C ARG A 304 23.30 30.72 -2.27
N LYS A 305 23.58 32.00 -2.34
CA LYS A 305 23.65 32.81 -3.53
C LYS A 305 25.01 33.46 -3.59
#